data_8517d24ce607858c03fc09e71bf5beae
#
_entry.id   8517d24ce607858c03fc09e71bf5beae
#
_cell.length_a   1.000
_cell.length_b   1.000
_cell.length_c   1.000
_cell.angle_alpha   90.00
_cell.angle_beta   90.00
_cell.angle_gamma   90.00
#
_symmetry.space_group_name_H-M   'P 1'
#
loop_
_entity.id
_entity.type
_entity.pdbx_description
1 polymer ?
#
loop_
_entity_poly.entity_id
_entity_poly.type
_entity_poly.pdbx_seq_one_letter_code
_entity_poly.pdbx_strand_id
1 'polypeptide(L)'
;MAGYTILPLEEIPDVLGDYPGEMRMSAASDLGTEQVGFTWRRMPPLTGGKGSYGHRHHTLEEVYFVASGTLQFKLEDEVVDVPEGTVVRVAPEVARSVWNAGPGDAVLIIVSKRSEDPRQDTEAVEDFWPEDDAS
;
A
#
# COMPACT_ATOMS: atom_id res chain seq x y z
N MET A 1 -13.55 21.48 -20.53
CA MET A 1 -13.10 20.63 -19.43
C MET A 1 -11.77 21.16 -18.90
N ALA A 2 -11.66 21.37 -17.61
CA ALA A 2 -10.41 21.78 -17.01
C ALA A 2 -9.41 20.61 -17.01
N GLY A 3 -8.13 20.92 -17.10
CA GLY A 3 -7.07 19.91 -17.07
C GLY A 3 -6.63 19.54 -15.67
N TYR A 4 -7.47 19.73 -14.65
CA TYR A 4 -7.13 19.43 -13.28
C TYR A 4 -8.37 19.05 -12.47
N THR A 5 -8.12 18.36 -11.35
CA THR A 5 -9.16 18.00 -10.38
C THR A 5 -8.64 18.28 -8.98
N ILE A 6 -9.46 18.92 -8.16
CA ILE A 6 -9.15 19.14 -6.74
C ILE A 6 -10.20 18.40 -5.94
N LEU A 7 -9.75 17.43 -5.15
CA LEU A 7 -10.65 16.55 -4.44
C LEU A 7 -10.14 16.31 -3.01
N PRO A 8 -10.90 16.69 -1.98
CA PRO A 8 -10.50 16.35 -0.60
C PRO A 8 -10.37 14.84 -0.44
N LEU A 9 -9.41 14.42 0.36
CA LEU A 9 -9.16 12.99 0.56
C LEU A 9 -10.41 12.25 1.05
N GLU A 10 -11.18 12.86 1.94
CA GLU A 10 -12.39 12.25 2.48
C GLU A 10 -13.49 12.02 1.45
N GLU A 11 -13.41 12.65 0.29
CA GLU A 11 -14.35 12.43 -0.81
C GLU A 11 -13.92 11.25 -1.71
N ILE A 12 -12.74 10.72 -1.48
CA ILE A 12 -12.30 9.47 -2.13
C ILE A 12 -12.83 8.32 -1.25
N PRO A 13 -13.64 7.40 -1.79
CA PRO A 13 -14.22 6.34 -0.98
C PRO A 13 -13.18 5.46 -0.31
N ASP A 14 -13.46 5.06 0.94
CA ASP A 14 -12.68 4.04 1.63
C ASP A 14 -13.08 2.67 1.08
N VAL A 15 -12.11 1.87 0.65
CA VAL A 15 -12.38 0.57 0.01
C VAL A 15 -12.05 -0.62 0.92
N LEU A 16 -11.68 -0.40 2.19
CA LEU A 16 -11.35 -1.50 3.09
C LEU A 16 -12.57 -2.26 3.63
N GLY A 17 -13.74 -1.67 3.58
CA GLY A 17 -14.92 -2.31 4.16
C GLY A 17 -14.79 -2.46 5.67
N ASP A 18 -14.94 -3.68 6.18
CA ASP A 18 -14.91 -3.95 7.61
C ASP A 18 -13.49 -4.10 8.18
N TYR A 19 -12.47 -4.12 7.33
CA TYR A 19 -11.09 -4.21 7.80
C TYR A 19 -10.68 -2.89 8.45
N PRO A 20 -9.98 -2.91 9.61
CA PRO A 20 -9.63 -1.67 10.30
C PRO A 20 -8.73 -0.75 9.47
N GLY A 21 -8.99 0.55 9.57
CA GLY A 21 -8.26 1.57 8.85
C GLY A 21 -9.03 2.11 7.66
N GLU A 22 -8.30 2.78 6.79
CA GLU A 22 -8.86 3.37 5.58
C GLU A 22 -7.90 3.16 4.41
N MET A 23 -8.45 2.87 3.24
CA MET A 23 -7.68 2.83 2.00
C MET A 23 -8.43 3.60 0.93
N ARG A 24 -7.82 4.65 0.41
CA ARG A 24 -8.44 5.55 -0.56
C ARG A 24 -7.53 5.62 -1.79
N MET A 25 -8.09 5.24 -2.93
CA MET A 25 -7.32 5.02 -4.16
C MET A 25 -7.84 5.87 -5.29
N SER A 26 -6.92 6.42 -6.08
CA SER A 26 -7.30 7.21 -7.26
C SER A 26 -8.16 6.42 -8.24
N ALA A 27 -7.89 5.12 -8.40
CA ALA A 27 -8.64 4.27 -9.32
C ALA A 27 -10.10 4.07 -8.91
N ALA A 28 -10.41 4.24 -7.62
CA ALA A 28 -11.77 4.09 -7.10
C ALA A 28 -12.34 5.45 -6.68
N SER A 29 -12.11 6.48 -7.51
CA SER A 29 -12.50 7.85 -7.18
C SER A 29 -12.78 8.65 -8.43
N ASP A 30 -13.31 9.87 -8.22
CA ASP A 30 -13.55 10.84 -9.28
C ASP A 30 -12.34 11.73 -9.55
N LEU A 31 -11.15 11.37 -9.04
CA LEU A 31 -9.93 12.15 -9.26
C LEU A 31 -9.57 12.22 -10.75
N GLY A 32 -9.85 11.16 -11.48
CA GLY A 32 -9.69 11.16 -12.93
C GLY A 32 -8.27 10.98 -13.43
N THR A 33 -7.40 10.35 -12.64
CA THR A 33 -6.03 10.10 -13.10
C THR A 33 -6.04 9.11 -14.26
N GLU A 34 -5.17 9.36 -15.23
CA GLU A 34 -5.04 8.50 -16.41
C GLU A 34 -3.76 7.69 -16.39
N GLN A 35 -2.69 8.22 -15.83
CA GLN A 35 -1.37 7.59 -15.87
C GLN A 35 -0.81 7.23 -14.50
N VAL A 36 -1.29 7.89 -13.44
CA VAL A 36 -0.74 7.76 -12.10
C VAL A 36 -1.71 7.02 -11.20
N GLY A 37 -1.24 5.98 -10.55
CA GLY A 37 -1.94 5.33 -9.45
C GLY A 37 -1.50 5.94 -8.13
N PHE A 38 -2.45 6.31 -7.31
CA PHE A 38 -2.21 6.92 -6.00
C PHE A 38 -3.07 6.19 -4.97
N THR A 39 -2.47 5.80 -3.85
CA THR A 39 -3.17 5.21 -2.71
C THR A 39 -2.73 5.91 -1.44
N TRP A 40 -3.71 6.29 -0.63
CA TRP A 40 -3.50 6.76 0.73
C TRP A 40 -4.11 5.73 1.67
N ARG A 41 -3.34 5.28 2.65
CA ARG A 41 -3.81 4.26 3.59
C ARG A 41 -3.47 4.63 5.01
N ARG A 42 -4.49 4.64 5.89
CA ARG A 42 -4.30 4.74 7.34
C ARG A 42 -4.35 3.33 7.91
N MET A 43 -3.30 2.97 8.63
CA MET A 43 -3.13 1.64 9.22
C MET A 43 -3.09 1.75 10.73
N PRO A 44 -4.18 1.38 11.43
CA PRO A 44 -4.13 1.25 12.88
C PRO A 44 -3.14 0.18 13.33
N PRO A 45 -2.78 0.13 14.63
CA PRO A 45 -1.91 -0.93 15.12
C PRO A 45 -2.46 -2.32 14.80
N LEU A 46 -1.55 -3.25 14.51
CA LEU A 46 -1.84 -4.64 14.23
C LEU A 46 -2.72 -4.85 13.00
N THR A 47 -2.45 -4.06 11.94
CA THR A 47 -3.07 -4.23 10.64
C THR A 47 -2.01 -4.37 9.56
N GLY A 48 -2.39 -5.01 8.46
CA GLY A 48 -1.54 -5.25 7.30
C GLY A 48 -1.45 -6.72 6.96
N GLY A 49 -0.34 -7.12 6.34
CA GLY A 49 -0.20 -8.45 5.77
C GLY A 49 0.49 -9.49 6.62
N LYS A 50 0.92 -9.16 7.84
CA LYS A 50 1.53 -10.18 8.70
C LYS A 50 0.48 -11.22 9.10
N GLY A 51 0.83 -12.48 9.02
CA GLY A 51 -0.10 -13.58 9.22
C GLY A 51 -0.93 -13.91 7.99
N SER A 52 -0.58 -13.37 6.85
CA SER A 52 -1.36 -13.50 5.62
C SER A 52 -0.44 -13.56 4.40
N TYR A 53 -1.01 -13.26 3.24
CA TYR A 53 -0.28 -13.28 1.99
C TYR A 53 0.37 -11.92 1.71
N GLY A 54 1.37 -11.94 0.83
CA GLY A 54 1.92 -10.75 0.20
C GLY A 54 1.55 -10.74 -1.27
N HIS A 55 2.19 -9.85 -2.03
CA HIS A 55 1.96 -9.81 -3.47
C HIS A 55 3.21 -9.31 -4.19
N ARG A 56 3.24 -9.58 -5.48
CA ARG A 56 4.20 -8.99 -6.43
C ARG A 56 3.43 -8.56 -7.67
N HIS A 57 4.08 -7.81 -8.50
CA HIS A 57 3.52 -7.35 -9.77
C HIS A 57 4.31 -7.93 -10.94
N HIS A 58 3.71 -7.93 -12.11
CA HIS A 58 4.41 -8.30 -13.35
C HIS A 58 5.12 -7.11 -13.96
N THR A 59 4.47 -5.94 -13.96
CA THR A 59 5.01 -4.75 -14.62
C THR A 59 5.07 -3.51 -13.75
N LEU A 60 4.29 -3.44 -12.66
CA LEU A 60 4.17 -2.22 -11.87
C LEU A 60 5.30 -2.08 -10.85
N GLU A 61 6.13 -1.08 -11.03
CA GLU A 61 7.01 -0.56 -10.01
C GLU A 61 6.20 0.30 -9.05
N GLU A 62 6.44 0.16 -7.76
CA GLU A 62 5.74 0.97 -6.76
C GLU A 62 6.72 1.76 -5.90
N VAL A 63 6.31 2.97 -5.51
CA VAL A 63 7.02 3.77 -4.53
C VAL A 63 6.10 3.95 -3.34
N TYR A 64 6.60 3.56 -2.17
CA TYR A 64 5.90 3.66 -0.89
C TYR A 64 6.52 4.80 -0.09
N PHE A 65 5.69 5.58 0.56
CA PHE A 65 6.15 6.65 1.44
C PHE A 65 5.43 6.56 2.78
N VAL A 66 6.20 6.42 3.87
CA VAL A 66 5.63 6.41 5.22
C VAL A 66 5.45 7.86 5.65
N ALA A 67 4.23 8.35 5.56
CA ALA A 67 3.92 9.75 5.84
C ALA A 67 3.82 10.04 7.34
N SER A 68 3.42 9.06 8.14
CA SER A 68 3.44 9.15 9.60
C SER A 68 3.55 7.77 10.22
N GLY A 69 4.09 7.71 11.44
CA GLY A 69 4.28 6.47 12.17
C GLY A 69 5.47 5.67 11.64
N THR A 70 5.52 4.40 12.01
CA THR A 70 6.55 3.46 11.56
C THR A 70 5.87 2.19 11.10
N LEU A 71 6.30 1.68 9.96
CA LEU A 71 5.76 0.44 9.39
C LEU A 71 6.87 -0.59 9.23
N GLN A 72 6.50 -1.86 9.27
CA GLN A 72 7.39 -2.94 8.88
C GLN A 72 7.07 -3.32 7.43
N PHE A 73 8.11 -3.47 6.64
CA PHE A 73 7.99 -3.98 5.27
C PHE A 73 8.66 -5.34 5.22
N LYS A 74 7.97 -6.32 4.70
CA LYS A 74 8.61 -7.57 4.30
C LYS A 74 8.86 -7.51 2.81
N LEU A 75 10.14 -7.60 2.43
CA LEU A 75 10.61 -7.51 1.05
C LEU A 75 11.38 -8.81 0.78
N GLU A 76 10.78 -9.72 0.03
CA GLU A 76 11.24 -11.10 -0.08
C GLU A 76 11.38 -11.72 1.33
N ASP A 77 12.57 -12.12 1.74
CA ASP A 77 12.79 -12.75 3.06
C ASP A 77 13.18 -11.75 4.14
N GLU A 78 13.30 -10.47 3.81
CA GLU A 78 13.81 -9.45 4.73
C GLU A 78 12.68 -8.63 5.32
N VAL A 79 12.65 -8.49 6.65
CA VAL A 79 11.73 -7.61 7.36
C VAL A 79 12.49 -6.37 7.81
N VAL A 80 12.01 -5.20 7.41
CA VAL A 80 12.68 -3.92 7.65
C VAL A 80 11.72 -2.95 8.33
N ASP A 81 12.20 -2.27 9.38
CA ASP A 81 11.45 -1.17 9.99
C ASP A 81 11.66 0.08 9.14
N VAL A 82 10.55 0.70 8.74
CA VAL A 82 10.57 1.89 7.89
C VAL A 82 9.89 3.03 8.65
N PRO A 83 10.69 3.99 9.14
CA PRO A 83 10.13 5.09 9.92
C PRO A 83 9.54 6.18 9.05
N GLU A 84 8.83 7.08 9.71
CA GLU A 84 8.24 8.27 9.10
C GLU A 84 9.25 9.01 8.23
N GLY A 85 8.80 9.48 7.09
CA GLY A 85 9.63 10.25 6.17
C GLY A 85 10.52 9.43 5.26
N THR A 86 10.35 8.10 5.24
CA THR A 86 11.18 7.20 4.44
C THR A 86 10.43 6.76 3.19
N VAL A 87 11.14 6.72 2.08
CA VAL A 87 10.61 6.29 0.78
C VAL A 87 11.20 4.93 0.44
N VAL A 88 10.35 4.00 0.00
CA VAL A 88 10.76 2.65 -0.39
C VAL A 88 10.35 2.41 -1.85
N ARG A 89 11.32 2.14 -2.69
CA ARG A 89 11.03 1.72 -4.07
C ARG A 89 10.99 0.20 -4.12
N VAL A 90 9.97 -0.35 -4.75
CA VAL A 90 9.84 -1.81 -4.90
C VAL A 90 9.69 -2.15 -6.39
N ALA A 91 10.63 -2.94 -6.92
CA ALA A 91 10.54 -3.44 -8.29
C ALA A 91 9.34 -4.38 -8.43
N PRO A 92 8.79 -4.51 -9.64
CA PRO A 92 7.57 -5.31 -9.83
C PRO A 92 7.66 -6.74 -9.25
N GLU A 93 8.73 -7.44 -9.53
CA GLU A 93 8.89 -8.86 -9.18
C GLU A 93 9.19 -9.13 -7.71
N VAL A 94 9.50 -8.11 -6.92
CA VAL A 94 9.81 -8.29 -5.50
C VAL A 94 8.52 -8.55 -4.72
N ALA A 95 8.44 -9.68 -4.04
CA ALA A 95 7.31 -9.97 -3.17
C ALA A 95 7.35 -9.06 -1.95
N ARG A 96 6.22 -8.45 -1.61
CA ARG A 96 6.17 -7.48 -0.52
C ARG A 96 4.87 -7.56 0.26
N SER A 97 4.95 -7.09 1.50
CA SER A 97 3.80 -6.82 2.35
C SER A 97 4.19 -5.79 3.39
N VAL A 98 3.19 -5.15 4.00
CA VAL A 98 3.39 -4.07 4.97
C VAL A 98 2.57 -4.38 6.22
N TRP A 99 3.11 -4.05 7.38
CA TRP A 99 2.46 -4.32 8.68
C TRP A 99 2.71 -3.17 9.64
N ASN A 100 1.69 -2.78 10.40
CA ASN A 100 1.86 -1.84 11.50
C ASN A 100 1.90 -2.59 12.83
N ALA A 101 3.07 -2.68 13.44
CA ALA A 101 3.24 -3.35 14.73
C ALA A 101 2.77 -2.48 15.90
N GLY A 102 2.37 -1.25 15.66
CA GLY A 102 1.96 -0.30 16.69
C GLY A 102 3.13 0.48 17.26
N PRO A 103 2.89 1.26 18.34
CA PRO A 103 1.64 1.38 19.08
C PRO A 103 0.62 2.35 18.47
N GLY A 104 1.01 3.27 17.60
CA GLY A 104 0.11 4.24 17.02
C GLY A 104 -0.28 3.94 15.59
N ASP A 105 -1.16 4.76 15.03
CA ASP A 105 -1.53 4.69 13.62
C ASP A 105 -0.33 5.04 12.74
N ALA A 106 -0.32 4.49 11.54
CA ALA A 106 0.63 4.89 10.50
C ALA A 106 -0.13 5.29 9.24
N VAL A 107 0.48 6.16 8.45
CA VAL A 107 -0.08 6.58 7.16
C VAL A 107 0.92 6.22 6.07
N LEU A 108 0.43 5.50 5.08
CA LEU A 108 1.22 5.03 3.95
C LEU A 108 0.66 5.62 2.66
N ILE A 109 1.55 6.14 1.83
CA ILE A 109 1.21 6.61 0.49
C ILE A 109 1.92 5.72 -0.51
N ILE A 110 1.19 5.25 -1.53
CA ILE A 110 1.74 4.40 -2.57
C ILE A 110 1.46 5.06 -3.91
N VAL A 111 2.49 5.18 -4.72
CA VAL A 111 2.35 5.69 -6.09
C VAL A 111 2.94 4.70 -7.07
N SER A 112 2.28 4.59 -8.22
CA SER A 112 2.73 3.73 -9.30
C SER A 112 2.18 4.25 -10.61
N LYS A 113 2.57 3.61 -11.70
CA LYS A 113 1.87 3.79 -12.96
C LYS A 113 0.47 3.19 -12.79
N ARG A 114 -0.55 3.84 -13.34
CA ARG A 114 -1.90 3.28 -13.33
C ARG A 114 -1.97 2.06 -14.25
N SER A 115 -2.54 0.97 -13.75
CA SER A 115 -2.77 -0.23 -14.53
C SER A 115 -4.23 -0.26 -14.97
N GLU A 116 -4.49 -0.65 -16.23
CA GLU A 116 -5.85 -0.84 -16.72
C GLU A 116 -6.47 -2.09 -16.13
N ASP A 117 -5.65 -3.09 -15.82
CA ASP A 117 -6.12 -4.32 -15.19
C ASP A 117 -5.18 -4.71 -14.06
N PRO A 118 -5.38 -4.13 -12.85
CA PRO A 118 -4.51 -4.42 -11.71
C PRO A 118 -4.54 -5.89 -11.29
N ARG A 119 -5.63 -6.59 -11.54
CA ARG A 119 -5.74 -8.01 -11.17
C ARG A 119 -4.80 -8.88 -12.00
N GLN A 120 -4.66 -8.59 -13.28
CA GLN A 120 -3.74 -9.34 -14.14
C GLN A 120 -2.29 -9.01 -13.83
N ASP A 121 -2.01 -7.80 -13.35
CA ASP A 121 -0.65 -7.40 -13.02
C ASP A 121 -0.22 -7.88 -11.62
N THR A 122 -1.15 -8.29 -10.78
CA THR A 122 -0.87 -8.65 -9.39
C THR A 122 -0.86 -10.17 -9.22
N GLU A 123 0.18 -10.67 -8.55
CA GLU A 123 0.29 -12.08 -8.18
C GLU A 123 0.35 -12.20 -6.67
N ALA A 124 -0.60 -12.94 -6.07
CA ALA A 124 -0.60 -13.20 -4.64
C ALA A 124 0.49 -14.22 -4.28
N VAL A 125 1.17 -14.00 -3.17
CA VAL A 125 2.17 -14.91 -2.62
C VAL A 125 1.62 -15.46 -1.32
N GLU A 126 1.16 -16.71 -1.34
CA GLU A 126 0.56 -17.35 -0.18
C GLU A 126 1.58 -17.57 0.93
N ASP A 127 1.13 -17.49 2.17
CA ASP A 127 1.96 -17.74 3.36
C ASP A 127 3.23 -16.91 3.39
N PHE A 128 3.15 -15.71 2.81
CA PHE A 128 4.32 -14.86 2.64
C PHE A 128 4.90 -14.36 3.96
N TRP A 129 4.02 -14.03 4.92
CA TRP A 129 4.46 -13.46 6.20
C TRP A 129 3.79 -14.19 7.36
N PRO A 130 4.37 -15.30 7.85
CA PRO A 130 3.80 -16.02 8.98
C PRO A 130 3.73 -15.15 10.24
N GLU A 131 2.72 -15.39 11.07
CA GLU A 131 2.48 -14.62 12.30
C GLU A 131 3.64 -14.66 13.28
N ASP A 132 4.34 -15.78 13.34
CA ASP A 132 5.46 -16.01 14.24
C ASP A 132 6.80 -15.63 13.62
N ASP A 133 6.80 -15.01 12.44
CA ASP A 133 8.02 -14.58 11.76
C ASP A 133 8.64 -13.42 12.54
N ALA A 134 9.79 -13.65 13.15
CA ALA A 134 10.52 -12.63 13.89
C ALA A 134 11.18 -11.64 12.94
N SER A 135 10.97 -10.39 13.19
CA SER A 135 11.57 -9.32 12.39
C SER A 135 12.89 -8.84 12.96
#